data_95c7a422c2580202a30e76785506bd27
#
_entry.id   95c7a422c2580202a30e76785506bd27
#
_cell.length_a   1.000
_cell.length_b   1.000
_cell.length_c   1.000
_cell.angle_alpha   90.00
_cell.angle_beta   90.00
_cell.angle_gamma   90.00
#
_symmetry.space_group_name_H-M   'P 1'
#
loop_
_entity.id
_entity.type
_entity.pdbx_description
1 polymer ?
#
loop_
_entity_poly.entity_id
_entity_poly.type
_entity_poly.pdbx_seq_one_letter_code
_entity_poly.pdbx_strand_id
1 'polypeptide(L)'
;MADEQTLNRIMNEYEELRISAANERKKRIEEVNKKIPRVAEIDREIFQCGMENTKRIFKNPNKADEYNRDFKENLRKLENEKSNLLKVNGISADYNKYKYKCENCSDTGYDKDGKKCQCFKQKLINAAYSVSNIEETIKTQNFDTFSFDYYSKDVGENGVSVYDNMTKIYNNCKRFCDNFDNETKGLVFYGSTGLGKTFLSSAIAKELMDKGKMVIYIRATKLFSINEDYKFGRNTDRSVIDNIYKADLLIIDDLGTEPFNKNNLAFL
;
A
#
# COMPACT_ATOMS: atom_id res chain seq x y z
N MET A 1 -16.42 -17.08 3.41
CA MET A 1 -14.97 -17.17 3.74
C MET A 1 -14.20 -17.28 2.43
N ALA A 2 -13.04 -16.62 2.29
CA ALA A 2 -12.21 -16.87 1.13
C ALA A 2 -11.84 -18.35 1.10
N ASP A 3 -11.87 -18.97 -0.09
CA ASP A 3 -11.46 -20.36 -0.24
C ASP A 3 -9.95 -20.54 0.02
N GLU A 4 -9.54 -21.77 0.24
CA GLU A 4 -8.14 -22.09 0.52
C GLU A 4 -7.21 -21.69 -0.62
N GLN A 5 -7.67 -21.75 -1.88
CA GLN A 5 -6.90 -21.34 -3.04
C GLN A 5 -6.66 -19.82 -3.05
N THR A 6 -7.68 -19.03 -2.73
CA THR A 6 -7.56 -17.58 -2.59
C THR A 6 -6.59 -17.19 -1.48
N LEU A 7 -6.67 -17.85 -0.32
CA LEU A 7 -5.74 -17.61 0.79
C LEU A 7 -4.31 -17.93 0.39
N ASN A 8 -4.07 -19.10 -0.23
CA ASN A 8 -2.75 -19.50 -0.70
C ASN A 8 -2.18 -18.52 -1.73
N ARG A 9 -3.01 -18.03 -2.67
CA ARG A 9 -2.58 -17.02 -3.64
C ARG A 9 -2.14 -15.74 -2.95
N ILE A 10 -2.92 -15.23 -1.99
CA ILE A 10 -2.59 -14.00 -1.26
C ILE A 10 -1.30 -14.18 -0.44
N MET A 11 -1.09 -15.35 0.17
CA MET A 11 0.12 -15.62 0.94
C MET A 11 1.36 -15.71 0.04
N ASN A 12 1.24 -16.31 -1.14
CA ASN A 12 2.31 -16.35 -2.14
C ASN A 12 2.69 -14.93 -2.60
N GLU A 13 1.70 -14.05 -2.84
CA GLU A 13 1.96 -12.64 -3.17
C GLU A 13 2.78 -11.93 -2.08
N TYR A 14 2.51 -12.19 -0.81
CA TYR A 14 3.30 -11.63 0.30
C TYR A 14 4.72 -12.19 0.32
N GLU A 15 4.90 -13.46 0.01
CA GLU A 15 6.23 -14.06 -0.08
C GLU A 15 7.04 -13.43 -1.22
N GLU A 16 6.44 -13.26 -2.39
CA GLU A 16 7.06 -12.57 -3.51
C GLU A 16 7.48 -11.13 -3.16
N LEU A 17 6.63 -10.38 -2.46
CA LEU A 17 6.96 -9.02 -2.00
C LEU A 17 8.17 -9.02 -1.07
N ARG A 18 8.25 -9.96 -0.11
CA ARG A 18 9.41 -10.07 0.79
C ARG A 18 10.69 -10.47 0.05
N ILE A 19 10.58 -11.39 -0.89
CA ILE A 19 11.72 -11.80 -1.74
C ILE A 19 12.20 -10.59 -2.56
N SER A 20 11.28 -9.84 -3.17
CA SER A 20 11.62 -8.62 -3.91
C SER A 20 12.33 -7.60 -3.01
N ALA A 21 11.79 -7.31 -1.84
CA ALA A 21 12.40 -6.39 -0.87
C ALA A 21 13.79 -6.84 -0.42
N ALA A 22 14.01 -8.16 -0.27
CA ALA A 22 15.31 -8.73 0.07
C ALA A 22 16.31 -8.57 -1.09
N ASN A 23 15.89 -8.84 -2.33
CA ASN A 23 16.73 -8.68 -3.51
C ASN A 23 17.11 -7.23 -3.76
N GLU A 24 16.17 -6.30 -3.64
CA GLU A 24 16.44 -4.87 -3.77
C GLU A 24 17.38 -4.37 -2.67
N ARG A 25 17.23 -4.85 -1.43
CA ARG A 25 18.15 -4.54 -0.33
C ARG A 25 19.56 -5.05 -0.66
N LYS A 26 19.68 -6.29 -1.12
CA LYS A 26 20.96 -6.89 -1.50
C LYS A 26 21.64 -6.07 -2.59
N LYS A 27 20.89 -5.69 -3.62
CA LYS A 27 21.39 -4.86 -4.72
C LYS A 27 21.93 -3.51 -4.21
N ARG A 28 21.18 -2.81 -3.34
CA ARG A 28 21.64 -1.55 -2.74
C ARG A 28 22.95 -1.72 -1.93
N ILE A 29 23.06 -2.81 -1.17
CA ILE A 29 24.29 -3.11 -0.41
C ILE A 29 25.46 -3.36 -1.35
N GLU A 30 25.28 -4.14 -2.42
CA GLU A 30 26.31 -4.43 -3.42
C GLU A 30 26.78 -3.15 -4.14
N GLU A 31 25.83 -2.27 -4.51
CA GLU A 31 26.13 -0.98 -5.13
C GLU A 31 26.95 -0.08 -4.20
N VAL A 32 26.59 0.00 -2.91
CA VAL A 32 27.34 0.77 -1.91
C VAL A 32 28.72 0.18 -1.69
N ASN A 33 28.82 -1.13 -1.53
CA ASN A 33 30.11 -1.81 -1.33
C ASN A 33 31.05 -1.67 -2.53
N LYS A 34 30.49 -1.65 -3.75
CA LYS A 34 31.25 -1.39 -4.97
C LYS A 34 31.76 0.05 -5.04
N LYS A 35 30.93 1.01 -4.63
CA LYS A 35 31.26 2.43 -4.62
C LYS A 35 32.25 2.81 -3.49
N ILE A 36 32.09 2.19 -2.32
CA ILE A 36 32.90 2.46 -1.12
C ILE A 36 33.34 1.12 -0.49
N PRO A 37 34.41 0.49 -1.00
CA PRO A 37 34.87 -0.83 -0.50
C PRO A 37 35.12 -0.85 1.01
N ARG A 38 35.55 0.28 1.59
CA ARG A 38 35.81 0.41 3.03
C ARG A 38 34.58 0.16 3.88
N VAL A 39 33.35 0.44 3.37
CA VAL A 39 32.10 0.12 4.06
C VAL A 39 31.94 -1.39 4.26
N ALA A 40 32.27 -2.19 3.25
CA ALA A 40 32.22 -3.64 3.36
C ALA A 40 33.30 -4.20 4.31
N GLU A 41 34.46 -3.54 4.40
CA GLU A 41 35.51 -3.91 5.35
C GLU A 41 35.06 -3.61 6.78
N ILE A 42 34.50 -2.42 7.03
CA ILE A 42 33.96 -2.04 8.33
C ILE A 42 32.86 -3.02 8.78
N ASP A 43 31.95 -3.44 7.91
CA ASP A 43 30.92 -4.41 8.24
C ASP A 43 31.51 -5.77 8.65
N ARG A 44 32.60 -6.21 8.02
CA ARG A 44 33.35 -7.41 8.40
C ARG A 44 34.07 -7.23 9.74
N GLU A 45 34.70 -6.08 9.97
CA GLU A 45 35.38 -5.75 11.22
C GLU A 45 34.36 -5.75 12.40
N ILE A 46 33.19 -5.13 12.22
CA ILE A 46 32.12 -5.15 13.23
C ILE A 46 31.70 -6.57 13.56
N PHE A 47 31.49 -7.41 12.54
CA PHE A 47 31.13 -8.82 12.74
C PHE A 47 32.21 -9.60 13.48
N GLN A 48 33.48 -9.42 13.11
CA GLN A 48 34.62 -10.08 13.76
C GLN A 48 34.77 -9.63 15.21
N CYS A 49 34.69 -8.33 15.49
CA CYS A 49 34.72 -7.79 16.85
C CYS A 49 33.59 -8.40 17.73
N GLY A 50 32.38 -8.54 17.18
CA GLY A 50 31.27 -9.20 17.89
C GLY A 50 31.55 -10.66 18.23
N MET A 51 32.07 -11.40 17.25
CA MET A 51 32.45 -12.80 17.44
C MET A 51 33.57 -12.98 18.48
N GLU A 52 34.57 -12.11 18.44
CA GLU A 52 35.70 -12.13 19.39
C GLU A 52 35.22 -11.76 20.80
N ASN A 53 34.37 -10.75 20.94
CA ASN A 53 33.79 -10.38 22.21
C ASN A 53 33.01 -11.54 22.84
N THR A 54 32.16 -12.22 22.06
CA THR A 54 31.42 -13.38 22.50
C THR A 54 32.35 -14.52 22.96
N LYS A 55 33.42 -14.81 22.22
CA LYS A 55 34.45 -15.82 22.60
C LYS A 55 35.18 -15.43 23.90
N ARG A 56 35.54 -14.15 24.07
CA ARG A 56 36.21 -13.66 25.30
C ARG A 56 35.31 -13.81 26.53
N ILE A 57 34.01 -13.43 26.41
CA ILE A 57 33.03 -13.58 27.48
C ILE A 57 32.84 -15.05 27.85
N PHE A 58 32.72 -15.92 26.86
CA PHE A 58 32.58 -17.37 27.11
C PHE A 58 33.77 -17.96 27.84
N LYS A 59 35.01 -17.51 27.53
CA LYS A 59 36.22 -17.95 28.23
C LYS A 59 36.35 -17.41 29.66
N ASN A 60 35.93 -16.18 29.90
CA ASN A 60 36.07 -15.48 31.18
C ASN A 60 34.78 -14.70 31.52
N PRO A 61 33.70 -15.35 31.98
CA PRO A 61 32.42 -14.68 32.24
C PRO A 61 32.50 -13.56 33.27
N ASN A 62 33.40 -13.65 34.24
CA ASN A 62 33.60 -12.65 35.30
C ASN A 62 34.10 -11.29 34.76
N LYS A 63 34.62 -11.23 33.53
CA LYS A 63 35.10 -10.01 32.87
C LYS A 63 34.15 -9.55 31.76
N ALA A 64 32.93 -10.05 31.70
CA ALA A 64 31.97 -9.72 30.65
C ALA A 64 31.73 -8.22 30.52
N ASP A 65 31.62 -7.49 31.62
CA ASP A 65 31.39 -6.03 31.62
C ASP A 65 32.56 -5.22 31.04
N GLU A 66 33.81 -5.67 31.31
CA GLU A 66 35.01 -5.08 30.74
C GLU A 66 35.05 -5.30 29.22
N TYR A 67 34.83 -6.53 28.78
CA TYR A 67 34.83 -6.88 27.35
C TYR A 67 33.71 -6.20 26.58
N ASN A 68 32.53 -6.06 27.17
CA ASN A 68 31.43 -5.34 26.57
C ASN A 68 31.67 -3.84 26.44
N ARG A 69 32.41 -3.24 27.37
CA ARG A 69 32.82 -1.82 27.26
C ARG A 69 33.77 -1.61 26.09
N ASP A 70 34.85 -2.45 26.01
CA ASP A 70 35.81 -2.41 24.93
C ASP A 70 35.14 -2.59 23.55
N PHE A 71 34.22 -3.55 23.49
CA PHE A 71 33.47 -3.82 22.28
C PHE A 71 32.59 -2.63 21.85
N LYS A 72 31.86 -2.04 22.80
CA LYS A 72 31.01 -0.87 22.50
C LYS A 72 31.83 0.34 22.03
N GLU A 73 33.01 0.54 22.58
CA GLU A 73 33.89 1.64 22.15
C GLU A 73 34.39 1.41 20.72
N ASN A 74 34.86 0.21 20.42
CA ASN A 74 35.30 -0.15 19.08
C ASN A 74 34.16 -0.09 18.06
N LEU A 75 33.01 -0.62 18.41
CA LEU A 75 31.79 -0.55 17.58
C LEU A 75 31.45 0.92 17.24
N ARG A 76 31.45 1.80 18.23
CA ARG A 76 31.15 3.23 18.02
C ARG A 76 32.15 3.92 17.08
N LYS A 77 33.44 3.56 17.15
CA LYS A 77 34.47 4.10 16.22
C LYS A 77 34.18 3.66 14.79
N LEU A 78 33.89 2.37 14.58
CA LEU A 78 33.60 1.80 13.27
C LEU A 78 32.28 2.33 12.68
N GLU A 79 31.23 2.45 13.49
CA GLU A 79 29.94 3.02 13.08
C GLU A 79 30.07 4.51 12.69
N ASN A 80 30.86 5.29 13.43
CA ASN A 80 31.12 6.68 13.09
C ASN A 80 31.89 6.81 11.77
N GLU A 81 32.92 5.99 11.56
CA GLU A 81 33.67 5.94 10.29
C GLU A 81 32.72 5.62 9.13
N LYS A 82 31.92 4.57 9.26
CA LYS A 82 30.90 4.17 8.27
C LYS A 82 29.92 5.29 7.97
N SER A 83 29.35 5.91 9.01
CA SER A 83 28.41 7.02 8.88
C SER A 83 29.00 8.20 8.10
N ASN A 84 30.25 8.57 8.41
CA ASN A 84 30.94 9.64 7.71
C ASN A 84 31.19 9.30 6.23
N LEU A 85 31.63 8.07 5.94
CA LEU A 85 31.82 7.62 4.57
C LEU A 85 30.54 7.66 3.74
N LEU A 86 29.44 7.20 4.31
CA LEU A 86 28.12 7.26 3.65
C LEU A 86 27.70 8.71 3.41
N LYS A 87 27.81 9.57 4.41
CA LYS A 87 27.43 10.99 4.34
C LYS A 87 28.23 11.75 3.27
N VAL A 88 29.55 11.59 3.25
CA VAL A 88 30.44 12.24 2.26
C VAL A 88 30.11 11.80 0.83
N ASN A 89 29.64 10.56 0.65
CA ASN A 89 29.25 10.02 -0.65
C ASN A 89 27.77 10.25 -1.01
N GLY A 90 27.00 10.98 -0.20
CA GLY A 90 25.58 11.27 -0.43
C GLY A 90 24.68 10.04 -0.34
N ILE A 91 25.08 9.00 0.42
CA ILE A 91 24.32 7.75 0.57
C ILE A 91 23.54 7.81 1.89
N SER A 92 22.24 7.47 1.81
CA SER A 92 21.38 7.39 2.99
C SER A 92 21.87 6.30 3.95
N ALA A 93 21.85 6.57 5.26
CA ALA A 93 22.14 5.58 6.30
C ALA A 93 21.19 4.36 6.23
N ASP A 94 20.02 4.52 5.61
CA ASP A 94 19.01 3.48 5.49
C ASP A 94 19.17 2.60 4.24
N TYR A 95 20.30 2.71 3.52
CA TYR A 95 20.55 1.93 2.29
C TYR A 95 20.41 0.42 2.49
N ASN A 96 20.71 -0.07 3.69
CA ASN A 96 20.66 -1.48 4.06
C ASN A 96 19.37 -1.93 4.75
N LYS A 97 18.37 -1.04 4.91
CA LYS A 97 17.06 -1.41 5.48
C LYS A 97 16.17 -2.05 4.43
N TYR A 98 15.32 -2.95 4.88
CA TYR A 98 14.23 -3.46 4.05
C TYR A 98 13.23 -2.32 3.77
N LYS A 99 12.75 -2.26 2.54
CA LYS A 99 11.66 -1.38 2.13
C LYS A 99 10.46 -2.26 1.79
N TYR A 100 9.57 -2.39 2.74
CA TYR A 100 8.35 -3.17 2.58
C TYR A 100 7.26 -2.32 1.93
N LYS A 101 6.36 -2.97 1.19
CA LYS A 101 5.17 -2.31 0.62
C LYS A 101 4.18 -1.94 1.73
N CYS A 102 4.05 -2.78 2.74
CA CYS A 102 3.29 -2.51 3.96
C CYS A 102 4.23 -2.50 5.17
N GLU A 103 4.56 -1.32 5.66
CA GLU A 103 5.45 -1.17 6.82
C GLU A 103 4.84 -1.73 8.11
N ASN A 104 3.50 -1.69 8.23
CA ASN A 104 2.79 -2.14 9.43
C ASN A 104 2.95 -3.65 9.69
N CYS A 105 2.96 -4.48 8.63
CA CYS A 105 3.13 -5.93 8.75
C CYS A 105 4.43 -6.44 8.14
N SER A 106 5.26 -5.58 7.57
CA SER A 106 6.49 -5.97 6.86
C SER A 106 6.23 -7.03 5.78
N ASP A 107 5.13 -6.84 5.04
CA ASP A 107 4.65 -7.73 3.98
C ASP A 107 4.45 -9.20 4.44
N THR A 108 4.03 -9.41 5.68
CA THR A 108 3.63 -10.73 6.20
C THR A 108 2.12 -10.97 6.11
N GLY A 109 1.34 -9.91 5.99
CA GLY A 109 -0.12 -9.94 6.10
C GLY A 109 -0.65 -9.96 7.54
N TYR A 110 0.23 -10.07 8.55
CA TYR A 110 -0.14 -10.10 9.96
C TYR A 110 0.65 -9.06 10.76
N ASP A 111 -0.02 -8.41 11.70
CA ASP A 111 0.62 -7.47 12.62
C ASP A 111 1.43 -8.18 13.71
N LYS A 112 2.03 -7.38 14.61
CA LYS A 112 2.87 -7.89 15.71
C LYS A 112 2.10 -8.76 16.71
N ASP A 113 0.79 -8.59 16.78
CA ASP A 113 -0.11 -9.35 17.67
C ASP A 113 -0.67 -10.61 16.98
N GLY A 114 -0.22 -10.92 15.76
CA GLY A 114 -0.71 -12.04 14.95
C GLY A 114 -2.10 -11.84 14.36
N LYS A 115 -2.64 -10.61 14.40
CA LYS A 115 -3.92 -10.28 13.78
C LYS A 115 -3.73 -9.95 12.31
N LYS A 116 -4.76 -10.21 11.50
CA LYS A 116 -4.75 -9.85 10.08
C LYS A 116 -4.55 -8.35 9.90
N CYS A 117 -3.47 -7.98 9.21
CA CYS A 117 -3.19 -6.60 8.85
C CYS A 117 -4.28 -6.02 7.93
N GLN A 118 -4.43 -4.71 7.92
CA GLN A 118 -5.41 -4.04 7.06
C GLN A 118 -5.17 -4.35 5.57
N CYS A 119 -3.92 -4.40 5.12
CA CYS A 119 -3.58 -4.79 3.75
C CYS A 119 -4.03 -6.22 3.41
N PHE A 120 -3.98 -7.16 4.37
CA PHE A 120 -4.47 -8.52 4.17
C PHE A 120 -6.00 -8.56 4.08
N LYS A 121 -6.69 -7.81 4.95
CA LYS A 121 -8.15 -7.69 4.90
C LYS A 121 -8.60 -7.13 3.55
N GLN A 122 -7.90 -6.09 3.06
CA GLN A 122 -8.19 -5.50 1.76
C GLN A 122 -8.01 -6.49 0.61
N LYS A 123 -6.94 -7.30 0.60
CA LYS A 123 -6.74 -8.34 -0.41
C LYS A 123 -7.86 -9.40 -0.38
N LEU A 124 -8.33 -9.80 0.79
CA LEU A 124 -9.46 -10.72 0.94
C LEU A 124 -10.76 -10.12 0.38
N ILE A 125 -11.00 -8.84 0.65
CA ILE A 125 -12.17 -8.12 0.12
C ILE A 125 -12.10 -8.07 -1.40
N ASN A 126 -10.98 -7.63 -1.96
CA ASN A 126 -10.79 -7.56 -3.41
C ASN A 126 -11.03 -8.92 -4.08
N ALA A 127 -10.55 -10.00 -3.48
CA ALA A 127 -10.78 -11.35 -3.99
C ALA A 127 -12.25 -11.77 -3.91
N ALA A 128 -12.94 -11.47 -2.80
CA ALA A 128 -14.34 -11.83 -2.61
C ALA A 128 -15.29 -11.12 -3.58
N TYR A 129 -14.98 -9.86 -3.93
CA TYR A 129 -15.84 -9.06 -4.83
C TYR A 129 -15.53 -9.23 -6.31
N SER A 130 -14.59 -10.13 -6.68
CA SER A 130 -14.24 -10.45 -8.08
C SER A 130 -13.96 -9.21 -8.95
N VAL A 131 -13.49 -8.13 -8.34
CA VAL A 131 -12.95 -7.01 -9.10
C VAL A 131 -11.53 -7.42 -9.47
N SER A 132 -11.46 -8.40 -10.36
CA SER A 132 -10.24 -9.11 -10.75
C SER A 132 -9.13 -8.21 -11.31
N ASN A 133 -9.41 -6.94 -11.55
CA ASN A 133 -8.46 -6.00 -12.16
C ASN A 133 -8.31 -4.69 -11.40
N ILE A 134 -8.90 -4.50 -10.21
CA ILE A 134 -8.75 -3.22 -9.52
C ILE A 134 -7.28 -2.95 -9.17
N GLU A 135 -6.53 -3.98 -8.76
CA GLU A 135 -5.10 -3.83 -8.44
C GLU A 135 -4.28 -3.40 -9.65
N GLU A 136 -4.60 -3.87 -10.86
CA GLU A 136 -3.97 -3.40 -12.09
C GLU A 136 -4.46 -2.02 -12.48
N THR A 137 -5.76 -1.76 -12.34
CA THR A 137 -6.37 -0.47 -12.66
C THR A 137 -5.79 0.64 -11.79
N ILE A 138 -5.70 0.46 -10.48
CA ILE A 138 -5.12 1.47 -9.56
C ILE A 138 -3.62 1.68 -9.75
N LYS A 139 -2.88 0.70 -10.29
CA LYS A 139 -1.46 0.91 -10.66
C LYS A 139 -1.31 1.91 -11.79
N THR A 140 -2.23 1.88 -12.75
CA THR A 140 -2.20 2.71 -13.96
C THR A 140 -3.10 3.95 -13.87
N GLN A 141 -4.15 3.92 -13.04
CA GLN A 141 -5.12 4.99 -12.85
C GLN A 141 -5.07 5.50 -11.42
N ASN A 142 -4.16 6.42 -11.15
CA ASN A 142 -3.95 7.02 -9.83
C ASN A 142 -3.58 8.50 -9.97
N PHE A 143 -3.49 9.25 -8.88
CA PHE A 143 -3.18 10.68 -8.92
C PHE A 143 -1.83 11.00 -9.53
N ASP A 144 -0.83 10.10 -9.44
CA ASP A 144 0.51 10.33 -9.99
C ASP A 144 0.56 10.15 -11.51
N THR A 145 -0.35 9.33 -12.06
CA THR A 145 -0.43 9.05 -13.50
C THR A 145 -1.51 9.87 -14.21
N PHE A 146 -2.24 10.73 -13.49
CA PHE A 146 -3.27 11.57 -14.08
C PHE A 146 -2.63 12.65 -14.95
N SER A 147 -3.06 12.74 -16.24
CA SER A 147 -2.60 13.79 -17.14
C SER A 147 -3.72 14.77 -17.47
N PHE A 148 -3.41 16.05 -17.37
CA PHE A 148 -4.29 17.14 -17.79
C PHE A 148 -4.24 17.39 -19.31
N ASP A 149 -3.35 16.75 -20.06
CA ASP A 149 -3.16 16.99 -21.51
C ASP A 149 -4.37 16.57 -22.37
N TYR A 150 -5.23 15.73 -21.80
CA TYR A 150 -6.48 15.30 -22.45
C TYR A 150 -7.60 16.33 -22.40
N TYR A 151 -7.43 17.44 -21.69
CA TYR A 151 -8.48 18.44 -21.46
C TYR A 151 -8.15 19.75 -22.16
N SER A 152 -9.08 20.24 -23.03
CA SER A 152 -8.87 21.48 -23.76
C SER A 152 -8.78 22.69 -22.82
N LYS A 153 -7.85 23.59 -23.14
CA LYS A 153 -7.68 24.87 -22.48
C LYS A 153 -8.55 25.98 -23.11
N ASP A 154 -9.24 25.66 -24.19
CA ASP A 154 -10.14 26.64 -24.83
C ASP A 154 -11.30 26.95 -23.90
N VAL A 155 -11.58 28.23 -23.77
CA VAL A 155 -12.67 28.72 -22.92
C VAL A 155 -14.00 28.51 -23.63
N GLY A 156 -14.90 27.76 -23.01
CA GLY A 156 -16.23 27.52 -23.53
C GLY A 156 -17.17 28.73 -23.36
N GLU A 157 -18.40 28.62 -23.86
CA GLU A 157 -19.43 29.67 -23.78
C GLU A 157 -19.75 30.09 -22.32
N ASN A 158 -19.53 29.19 -21.36
CA ASN A 158 -19.72 29.44 -19.92
C ASN A 158 -18.54 30.17 -19.25
N GLY A 159 -17.51 30.58 -19.99
CA GLY A 159 -16.35 31.27 -19.46
C GLY A 159 -15.33 30.39 -18.72
N VAL A 160 -15.46 29.05 -18.77
CA VAL A 160 -14.56 28.12 -18.11
C VAL A 160 -14.03 27.11 -19.12
N SER A 161 -12.73 26.85 -19.10
CA SER A 161 -12.15 25.80 -19.93
C SER A 161 -12.42 24.41 -19.31
N VAL A 162 -12.40 23.36 -20.15
CA VAL A 162 -12.50 21.96 -19.69
C VAL A 162 -11.34 21.63 -18.77
N TYR A 163 -10.15 22.15 -19.07
CA TYR A 163 -8.95 22.04 -18.25
C TYR A 163 -9.15 22.61 -16.84
N ASP A 164 -9.65 23.86 -16.73
CA ASP A 164 -9.86 24.51 -15.43
C ASP A 164 -10.92 23.79 -14.60
N ASN A 165 -11.98 23.32 -15.26
CA ASN A 165 -13.02 22.53 -14.58
C ASN A 165 -12.44 21.22 -14.04
N MET A 166 -11.68 20.49 -14.87
CA MET A 166 -11.05 19.23 -14.44
C MET A 166 -10.02 19.45 -13.34
N THR A 167 -9.27 20.55 -13.38
CA THR A 167 -8.34 20.93 -12.31
C THR A 167 -9.06 21.11 -10.98
N LYS A 168 -10.23 21.77 -10.99
CA LYS A 168 -11.07 21.91 -9.78
C LYS A 168 -11.56 20.56 -9.27
N ILE A 169 -12.03 19.69 -10.17
CA ILE A 169 -12.51 18.34 -9.82
C ILE A 169 -11.37 17.51 -9.21
N TYR A 170 -10.21 17.48 -9.85
CA TYR A 170 -9.02 16.78 -9.38
C TYR A 170 -8.60 17.24 -7.96
N ASN A 171 -8.51 18.56 -7.76
CA ASN A 171 -8.17 19.13 -6.45
C ASN A 171 -9.22 18.81 -5.38
N ASN A 172 -10.50 18.75 -5.75
CA ASN A 172 -11.56 18.33 -4.84
C ASN A 172 -11.41 16.85 -4.45
N CYS A 173 -11.04 15.97 -5.38
CA CYS A 173 -10.78 14.57 -5.10
C CYS A 173 -9.58 14.41 -4.14
N LYS A 174 -8.49 15.15 -4.35
CA LYS A 174 -7.34 15.13 -3.43
C LYS A 174 -7.73 15.62 -2.04
N ARG A 175 -8.44 16.76 -1.96
CA ARG A 175 -8.92 17.29 -0.68
C ARG A 175 -9.86 16.32 0.03
N PHE A 176 -10.71 15.60 -0.69
CA PHE A 176 -11.56 14.54 -0.13
C PHE A 176 -10.71 13.45 0.52
N CYS A 177 -9.66 12.98 -0.17
CA CYS A 177 -8.75 11.98 0.39
C CYS A 177 -7.96 12.49 1.59
N ASP A 178 -7.55 13.76 1.59
CA ASP A 178 -6.76 14.35 2.68
C ASP A 178 -7.59 14.60 3.94
N ASN A 179 -8.88 14.92 3.78
CA ASN A 179 -9.78 15.18 4.91
C ASN A 179 -10.74 14.01 5.19
N PHE A 180 -10.49 12.82 4.67
CA PHE A 180 -11.41 11.70 4.64
C PHE A 180 -12.01 11.35 6.00
N ASP A 181 -11.23 11.38 7.08
CA ASP A 181 -11.70 11.04 8.42
C ASP A 181 -12.69 12.07 9.01
N ASN A 182 -12.71 13.29 8.47
CA ASN A 182 -13.61 14.37 8.86
C ASN A 182 -14.71 14.63 7.81
N GLU A 183 -14.68 13.93 6.68
CA GLU A 183 -15.62 14.13 5.58
C GLU A 183 -16.91 13.35 5.85
N THR A 184 -18.03 14.05 5.77
CA THR A 184 -19.37 13.46 5.98
C THR A 184 -20.16 13.28 4.68
N LYS A 185 -19.64 13.77 3.55
CA LYS A 185 -20.31 13.76 2.25
C LYS A 185 -19.56 12.86 1.27
N GLY A 186 -20.29 12.05 0.53
CA GLY A 186 -19.76 11.29 -0.59
C GLY A 186 -19.54 12.16 -1.83
N LEU A 187 -18.84 11.58 -2.82
CA LEU A 187 -18.65 12.17 -4.14
C LEU A 187 -19.55 11.47 -5.16
N VAL A 188 -20.14 12.24 -6.07
CA VAL A 188 -20.88 11.73 -7.22
C VAL A 188 -20.25 12.26 -8.49
N PHE A 189 -19.77 11.37 -9.35
CA PHE A 189 -19.26 11.69 -10.67
C PHE A 189 -20.34 11.42 -11.70
N TYR A 190 -20.69 12.42 -12.49
CA TYR A 190 -21.67 12.30 -13.59
C TYR A 190 -21.13 12.97 -14.86
N GLY A 191 -21.62 12.56 -15.99
CA GLY A 191 -21.20 13.06 -17.31
C GLY A 191 -20.99 11.92 -18.32
N SER A 192 -20.68 12.29 -19.55
CA SER A 192 -20.47 11.36 -20.67
C SER A 192 -19.33 10.37 -20.41
N THR A 193 -19.28 9.28 -21.19
CA THR A 193 -18.17 8.33 -21.16
C THR A 193 -16.85 9.00 -21.58
N GLY A 194 -15.72 8.50 -21.10
CA GLY A 194 -14.40 8.99 -21.47
C GLY A 194 -13.93 10.25 -20.73
N LEU A 195 -14.73 10.84 -19.83
CA LEU A 195 -14.36 12.06 -19.09
C LEU A 195 -13.46 11.83 -17.85
N GLY A 196 -13.00 10.61 -17.60
CA GLY A 196 -12.09 10.31 -16.50
C GLY A 196 -12.77 9.96 -15.17
N LYS A 197 -14.09 9.71 -15.12
CA LYS A 197 -14.81 9.35 -13.88
C LYS A 197 -14.21 8.13 -13.20
N THR A 198 -14.09 7.01 -13.90
CA THR A 198 -13.50 5.76 -13.39
C THR A 198 -12.03 5.96 -13.00
N PHE A 199 -11.29 6.79 -13.76
CA PHE A 199 -9.91 7.14 -13.41
C PHE A 199 -9.82 7.82 -12.05
N LEU A 200 -10.62 8.86 -11.82
CA LEU A 200 -10.62 9.58 -10.53
C LEU A 200 -11.13 8.70 -9.38
N SER A 201 -12.13 7.84 -9.62
CA SER A 201 -12.59 6.87 -8.63
C SER A 201 -11.48 5.88 -8.25
N SER A 202 -10.72 5.39 -9.24
CA SER A 202 -9.57 4.51 -9.02
C SER A 202 -8.44 5.24 -8.28
N ALA A 203 -8.18 6.50 -8.60
CA ALA A 203 -7.18 7.32 -7.92
C ALA A 203 -7.52 7.55 -6.45
N ILE A 204 -8.79 7.85 -6.15
CA ILE A 204 -9.29 7.95 -4.76
C ILE A 204 -9.15 6.62 -4.03
N ALA A 205 -9.53 5.51 -4.67
CA ALA A 205 -9.40 4.18 -4.08
C ALA A 205 -7.95 3.89 -3.67
N LYS A 206 -7.00 4.12 -4.59
CA LYS A 206 -5.57 3.92 -4.31
C LYS A 206 -5.10 4.78 -3.15
N GLU A 207 -5.35 6.07 -3.18
CA GLU A 207 -4.90 7.02 -2.15
C GLU A 207 -5.40 6.62 -0.75
N LEU A 208 -6.67 6.20 -0.65
CA LEU A 208 -7.23 5.78 0.63
C LEU A 208 -6.77 4.40 1.06
N MET A 209 -6.55 3.46 0.13
CA MET A 209 -5.93 2.18 0.45
C MET A 209 -4.50 2.35 0.96
N ASP A 210 -3.72 3.26 0.36
CA ASP A 210 -2.36 3.58 0.80
C ASP A 210 -2.36 4.24 2.20
N LYS A 211 -3.41 4.99 2.54
CA LYS A 211 -3.66 5.52 3.90
C LYS A 211 -4.22 4.46 4.88
N GLY A 212 -4.34 3.20 4.46
CA GLY A 212 -4.79 2.08 5.29
C GLY A 212 -6.31 1.98 5.49
N LYS A 213 -7.10 2.67 4.66
CA LYS A 213 -8.57 2.57 4.69
C LYS A 213 -9.06 1.32 3.99
N MET A 214 -10.18 0.78 4.45
CA MET A 214 -10.85 -0.36 3.83
C MET A 214 -11.78 0.16 2.72
N VAL A 215 -11.34 -0.02 1.46
CA VAL A 215 -12.08 0.46 0.27
C VAL A 215 -12.70 -0.73 -0.46
N ILE A 216 -13.99 -0.65 -0.74
CA ILE A 216 -14.69 -1.57 -1.63
C ILE A 216 -15.00 -0.85 -2.93
N TYR A 217 -14.46 -1.37 -4.05
CA TYR A 217 -14.77 -0.90 -5.39
C TYR A 217 -15.59 -1.96 -6.11
N ILE A 218 -16.82 -1.64 -6.49
CA ILE A 218 -17.76 -2.62 -7.05
C ILE A 218 -18.57 -1.97 -8.17
N ARG A 219 -18.86 -2.74 -9.23
CA ARG A 219 -19.83 -2.31 -10.25
C ARG A 219 -21.24 -2.41 -9.72
N ALA A 220 -22.10 -1.45 -10.10
CA ALA A 220 -23.51 -1.42 -9.69
C ALA A 220 -24.24 -2.73 -9.96
N THR A 221 -24.08 -3.33 -11.14
CA THR A 221 -24.68 -4.61 -11.51
C THR A 221 -24.31 -5.73 -10.53
N LYS A 222 -23.06 -5.81 -10.09
CA LYS A 222 -22.58 -6.82 -9.13
C LYS A 222 -23.12 -6.56 -7.73
N LEU A 223 -23.15 -5.28 -7.31
CA LEU A 223 -23.70 -4.88 -6.02
C LEU A 223 -25.17 -5.29 -5.89
N PHE A 224 -25.97 -5.02 -6.92
CA PHE A 224 -27.38 -5.39 -6.92
C PHE A 224 -27.60 -6.89 -6.98
N SER A 225 -26.81 -7.62 -7.75
CA SER A 225 -26.85 -9.09 -7.73
C SER A 225 -26.60 -9.67 -6.34
N ILE A 226 -25.60 -9.15 -5.61
CA ILE A 226 -25.32 -9.56 -4.23
C ILE A 226 -26.51 -9.29 -3.31
N ASN A 227 -27.14 -8.12 -3.44
CA ASN A 227 -28.31 -7.76 -2.65
C ASN A 227 -29.52 -8.67 -2.96
N GLU A 228 -29.76 -8.99 -4.22
CA GLU A 228 -30.83 -9.91 -4.63
C GLU A 228 -30.60 -11.32 -4.09
N ASP A 229 -29.40 -11.86 -4.24
CA ASP A 229 -29.03 -13.18 -3.72
C ASP A 229 -29.21 -13.24 -2.19
N TYR A 230 -28.88 -12.17 -1.48
CA TYR A 230 -29.08 -12.07 -0.04
C TYR A 230 -30.57 -12.07 0.32
N LYS A 231 -31.38 -11.24 -0.37
CA LYS A 231 -32.83 -11.15 -0.13
C LYS A 231 -33.61 -12.46 -0.41
N PHE A 232 -33.15 -13.21 -1.42
CA PHE A 232 -33.79 -14.46 -1.83
C PHE A 232 -33.16 -15.70 -1.19
N GLY A 233 -32.23 -15.55 -0.26
CA GLY A 233 -31.59 -16.66 0.45
C GLY A 233 -30.73 -17.56 -0.47
N ARG A 234 -30.32 -17.07 -1.62
CA ARG A 234 -29.50 -17.80 -2.59
C ARG A 234 -28.03 -17.70 -2.20
N ASN A 235 -27.61 -18.58 -1.33
CA ASN A 235 -26.19 -18.94 -1.06
C ASN A 235 -25.20 -17.76 -0.91
N THR A 236 -25.64 -16.62 -0.41
CA THR A 236 -24.79 -15.46 -0.21
C THR A 236 -24.16 -15.55 1.17
N ASP A 237 -22.86 -15.62 1.22
CA ASP A 237 -22.11 -15.51 2.47
C ASP A 237 -22.44 -14.15 3.12
N ARG A 238 -23.08 -14.18 4.27
CA ARG A 238 -23.47 -12.99 5.03
C ARG A 238 -22.30 -12.05 5.27
N SER A 239 -21.08 -12.60 5.30
CA SER A 239 -19.85 -11.84 5.44
C SER A 239 -19.62 -10.83 4.31
N VAL A 240 -20.13 -11.08 3.10
CA VAL A 240 -20.01 -10.18 1.95
C VAL A 240 -20.76 -8.88 2.21
N ILE A 241 -22.02 -8.97 2.61
CA ILE A 241 -22.87 -7.81 2.97
C ILE A 241 -22.29 -7.08 4.19
N ASP A 242 -21.88 -7.82 5.22
CA ASP A 242 -21.28 -7.24 6.43
C ASP A 242 -19.99 -6.46 6.11
N ASN A 243 -19.20 -6.89 5.15
CA ASN A 243 -18.01 -6.17 4.73
C ASN A 243 -18.35 -4.88 3.98
N ILE A 244 -19.41 -4.86 3.14
CA ILE A 244 -19.88 -3.64 2.48
C ILE A 244 -20.22 -2.57 3.52
N TYR A 245 -20.95 -2.94 4.57
CA TYR A 245 -21.31 -2.01 5.65
C TYR A 245 -20.14 -1.60 6.55
N LYS A 246 -19.06 -2.39 6.58
CA LYS A 246 -17.85 -2.10 7.38
C LYS A 246 -16.76 -1.37 6.60
N ALA A 247 -16.95 -1.19 5.30
CA ALA A 247 -15.98 -0.46 4.49
C ALA A 247 -15.91 1.02 4.91
N ASP A 248 -14.70 1.57 4.95
CA ASP A 248 -14.52 3.01 5.16
C ASP A 248 -15.02 3.80 3.94
N LEU A 249 -14.82 3.23 2.74
CA LEU A 249 -15.33 3.78 1.47
C LEU A 249 -15.91 2.69 0.59
N LEU A 250 -17.12 2.92 0.11
CA LEU A 250 -17.75 2.14 -0.96
C LEU A 250 -17.76 2.97 -2.25
N ILE A 251 -17.13 2.46 -3.30
CA ILE A 251 -17.17 3.04 -4.65
C ILE A 251 -18.06 2.16 -5.52
N ILE A 252 -19.12 2.75 -6.04
CA ILE A 252 -20.05 2.11 -6.96
C ILE A 252 -19.81 2.69 -8.34
N ASP A 253 -19.27 1.88 -9.25
CA ASP A 253 -19.00 2.28 -10.63
C ASP A 253 -20.06 1.79 -11.60
N ASP A 254 -20.18 2.49 -12.74
CA ASP A 254 -21.17 2.20 -13.80
C ASP A 254 -22.62 2.20 -13.31
N LEU A 255 -22.97 3.09 -12.37
CA LEU A 255 -24.33 3.24 -11.90
C LEU A 255 -25.25 3.74 -13.03
N GLY A 256 -26.41 3.08 -13.20
CA GLY A 256 -27.40 3.37 -14.26
C GLY A 256 -27.29 2.45 -15.48
N THR A 257 -26.41 1.45 -15.45
CA THR A 257 -26.31 0.40 -16.51
C THR A 257 -27.13 -0.84 -16.15
N GLU A 258 -27.62 -0.93 -14.91
CA GLU A 258 -28.41 -2.04 -14.40
C GLU A 258 -29.87 -1.97 -14.84
N PRO A 259 -30.58 -3.11 -14.94
CA PRO A 259 -32.03 -3.13 -15.16
C PRO A 259 -32.78 -2.37 -14.07
N PHE A 260 -33.65 -1.45 -14.47
CA PHE A 260 -34.42 -0.64 -13.53
C PHE A 260 -35.37 -1.52 -12.69
N ASN A 261 -35.05 -1.67 -11.39
CA ASN A 261 -35.86 -2.43 -10.44
C ASN A 261 -36.10 -1.57 -9.18
N LYS A 262 -37.38 -1.47 -8.75
CA LYS A 262 -37.75 -0.72 -7.51
C LYS A 262 -36.96 -1.19 -6.27
N ASN A 263 -36.56 -2.47 -6.24
CA ASN A 263 -35.81 -3.04 -5.13
C ASN A 263 -34.34 -2.55 -5.11
N ASN A 264 -33.78 -2.17 -6.26
CA ASN A 264 -32.42 -1.68 -6.37
C ASN A 264 -32.30 -0.23 -5.89
N LEU A 265 -33.34 0.60 -6.17
CA LEU A 265 -33.41 1.97 -5.68
C LEU A 265 -33.53 2.07 -4.15
N ALA A 266 -34.19 1.09 -3.51
CA ALA A 266 -34.33 1.07 -2.05
C ALA A 266 -33.07 0.60 -1.31
N PHE A 267 -32.07 0.11 -2.04
CA PHE A 267 -30.80 -0.38 -1.49
C PHE A 267 -29.70 0.71 -1.51
N LEU A 268 -29.76 1.65 -2.44
CA LEU A 268 -28.89 2.82 -2.51
C LEU A 268 -29.35 3.91 -1.55
#